data_3d6dab8e956dd0ce23abe45b92bff402
#
_entry.id   3d6dab8e956dd0ce23abe45b92bff402
#
_cell.length_a   1.000
_cell.length_b   1.000
_cell.length_c   1.000
_cell.angle_alpha   90.00
_cell.angle_beta   90.00
_cell.angle_gamma   90.00
#
_symmetry.space_group_name_H-M   'P 1'
#
loop_
_entity.id
_entity.type
_entity.pdbx_description
1 polymer ?
#
loop_
_entity_poly.entity_id
_entity_poly.type
_entity_poly.pdbx_seq_one_letter_code
_entity_poly.pdbx_strand_id
1 'polypeptide(L)'
;RQMCIRDSGNPLGTEFFGTLTGGFVSAIDRPISSEIGYPMKCIQHDAAINPGNSGGALVNMYGQVIGINSSKIAEGYEGIGFAIPINSAKEIVDKLIANGYVPGRPKLGVTYYAASQQSSYRMIVQLTDLPAGTLVIKSIGSDSDLVNTDAKAGDMIIAVNGKNLDNSNTLLELIEESKVGDTLTLTLCRIDNNYKTSKFDVKVKLVEDKGSSSSNEATESSTTNTYFNPFGF
;
A
#
# COMPACT_ATOMS: atom_id res chain seq x y z
N ARG A 1 -19.51 -11.76 24.57
CA ARG A 1 -20.08 -12.90 23.81
C ARG A 1 -19.19 -13.13 22.58
N GLN A 2 -18.56 -14.31 22.48
CA GLN A 2 -17.83 -14.72 21.29
C GLN A 2 -18.84 -14.85 20.15
N MET A 3 -18.55 -14.18 19.02
CA MET A 3 -19.39 -14.23 17.83
C MET A 3 -18.79 -15.26 16.87
N CYS A 4 -19.53 -16.31 16.56
CA CYS A 4 -19.14 -17.25 15.53
C CYS A 4 -19.19 -16.58 14.18
N ILE A 5 -18.19 -16.81 13.36
CA ILE A 5 -18.06 -16.24 12.02
C ILE A 5 -17.76 -17.32 11.00
N ARG A 6 -18.05 -17.02 9.75
CA ARG A 6 -17.70 -17.86 8.60
C ARG A 6 -17.00 -16.98 7.56
N ASP A 7 -15.95 -17.52 7.01
CA ASP A 7 -15.19 -16.91 5.92
C ASP A 7 -15.48 -17.68 4.63
N SER A 8 -15.67 -16.95 3.53
CA SER A 8 -15.93 -17.51 2.21
C SER A 8 -14.83 -17.10 1.23
N GLY A 9 -14.36 -18.05 0.43
CA GLY A 9 -13.34 -17.79 -0.58
C GLY A 9 -13.04 -19.02 -1.44
N ASN A 10 -12.03 -18.88 -2.29
CA ASN A 10 -11.46 -19.94 -3.11
C ASN A 10 -10.01 -20.22 -2.69
N PRO A 11 -9.75 -20.79 -1.51
CA PRO A 11 -8.40 -21.05 -1.08
C PRO A 11 -7.72 -22.03 -2.04
N LEU A 12 -6.49 -21.69 -2.44
CA LEU A 12 -5.62 -22.57 -3.24
C LEU A 12 -6.09 -22.92 -4.67
N GLY A 13 -7.08 -22.18 -5.22
CA GLY A 13 -7.48 -22.33 -6.63
C GLY A 13 -8.89 -22.91 -6.84
N THR A 14 -9.19 -23.32 -8.08
CA THR A 14 -10.53 -23.74 -8.50
C THR A 14 -11.00 -25.06 -7.88
N GLU A 15 -10.08 -25.88 -7.38
CA GLU A 15 -10.41 -27.19 -6.75
C GLU A 15 -11.14 -27.03 -5.42
N PHE A 16 -10.96 -25.90 -4.74
CA PHE A 16 -11.58 -25.60 -3.43
C PHE A 16 -12.62 -24.48 -3.53
N PHE A 17 -13.25 -24.34 -4.69
CA PHE A 17 -14.31 -23.37 -4.90
C PHE A 17 -15.43 -23.47 -3.86
N GLY A 18 -15.79 -22.34 -3.25
CA GLY A 18 -16.86 -22.30 -2.25
C GLY A 18 -16.48 -22.82 -0.87
N THR A 19 -15.17 -22.93 -0.57
CA THR A 19 -14.73 -23.31 0.78
C THR A 19 -15.21 -22.29 1.80
N LEU A 20 -15.74 -22.80 2.91
CA LEU A 20 -16.18 -22.02 4.05
C LEU A 20 -15.34 -22.43 5.26
N THR A 21 -14.61 -21.46 5.84
CA THR A 21 -13.93 -21.66 7.12
C THR A 21 -14.73 -21.05 8.26
N GLY A 22 -14.61 -21.58 9.47
CA GLY A 22 -15.34 -21.09 10.63
C GLY A 22 -14.41 -20.73 11.78
N GLY A 23 -14.83 -19.77 12.61
CA GLY A 23 -14.07 -19.33 13.76
C GLY A 23 -14.84 -18.33 14.62
N PHE A 24 -14.12 -17.60 15.45
CA PHE A 24 -14.65 -16.61 16.38
C PHE A 24 -13.96 -15.25 16.18
N VAL A 25 -14.68 -14.18 16.47
CA VAL A 25 -14.07 -12.86 16.57
C VAL A 25 -13.21 -12.82 17.83
N SER A 26 -11.92 -12.58 17.64
CA SER A 26 -10.92 -12.51 18.72
C SER A 26 -10.75 -11.08 19.26
N ALA A 27 -10.88 -10.05 18.39
CA ALA A 27 -10.85 -8.63 18.77
C ALA A 27 -11.57 -7.76 17.71
N ILE A 28 -11.97 -6.57 18.13
CA ILE A 28 -12.49 -5.51 17.25
C ILE A 28 -11.59 -4.28 17.36
N ASP A 29 -11.65 -3.41 16.36
CA ASP A 29 -10.88 -2.16 16.30
C ASP A 29 -9.36 -2.36 16.50
N ARG A 30 -8.83 -3.52 16.07
CA ARG A 30 -7.41 -3.80 16.17
C ARG A 30 -6.64 -2.91 15.21
N PRO A 31 -5.77 -2.00 15.70
CA PRO A 31 -4.95 -1.19 14.81
C PRO A 31 -3.91 -2.09 14.13
N ILE A 32 -3.94 -2.11 12.80
CA ILE A 32 -2.99 -2.85 11.97
C ILE A 32 -2.30 -1.85 11.07
N SER A 33 -0.97 -1.81 11.16
CA SER A 33 -0.14 -1.10 10.19
C SER A 33 0.02 -2.00 8.98
N SER A 34 -0.63 -1.66 7.87
CA SER A 34 -0.42 -2.38 6.61
C SER A 34 0.91 -1.97 5.99
N GLU A 35 1.51 -2.83 5.17
CA GLU A 35 2.67 -2.48 4.35
C GLU A 35 2.38 -1.30 3.40
N ILE A 36 1.11 -0.99 3.20
CA ILE A 36 0.62 0.15 2.41
C ILE A 36 0.65 1.47 3.24
N GLY A 37 1.07 1.39 4.52
CA GLY A 37 1.27 2.57 5.36
C GLY A 37 0.05 3.10 6.10
N TYR A 38 -1.15 2.56 5.85
CA TYR A 38 -2.38 3.02 6.50
C TYR A 38 -2.67 2.23 7.78
N PRO A 39 -2.77 2.87 8.95
CA PRO A 39 -3.31 2.22 10.13
C PRO A 39 -4.81 1.96 9.92
N MET A 40 -5.16 0.70 9.75
CA MET A 40 -6.57 0.29 9.65
C MET A 40 -7.01 -0.33 10.97
N LYS A 41 -8.23 -0.02 11.40
CA LYS A 41 -8.89 -0.74 12.50
C LYS A 41 -9.59 -1.96 11.93
N CYS A 42 -9.09 -3.15 12.25
CA CYS A 42 -9.59 -4.40 11.70
C CYS A 42 -10.34 -5.23 12.75
N ILE A 43 -11.18 -6.13 12.27
CA ILE A 43 -11.73 -7.25 13.04
C ILE A 43 -10.67 -8.34 13.03
N GLN A 44 -10.21 -8.78 14.20
CA GLN A 44 -9.35 -9.95 14.35
C GLN A 44 -10.20 -11.19 14.60
N HIS A 45 -9.87 -12.31 13.96
CA HIS A 45 -10.57 -13.58 14.09
C HIS A 45 -9.60 -14.77 13.95
N ASP A 46 -10.06 -15.97 14.32
CA ASP A 46 -9.28 -17.21 14.25
C ASP A 46 -9.75 -18.16 13.13
N ALA A 47 -10.73 -17.76 12.31
CA ALA A 47 -11.06 -18.51 11.11
C ALA A 47 -9.85 -18.57 10.18
N ALA A 48 -9.58 -19.76 9.62
CA ALA A 48 -8.41 -19.99 8.78
C ALA A 48 -8.45 -19.11 7.52
N ILE A 49 -7.43 -18.25 7.36
CA ILE A 49 -7.20 -17.43 6.18
C ILE A 49 -6.08 -18.07 5.35
N ASN A 50 -6.36 -18.29 4.09
CA ASN A 50 -5.40 -18.82 3.12
C ASN A 50 -5.42 -17.94 1.85
N PRO A 51 -4.38 -18.00 1.01
CA PRO A 51 -4.43 -17.38 -0.32
C PRO A 51 -5.70 -17.83 -1.07
N GLY A 52 -6.53 -16.87 -1.51
CA GLY A 52 -7.84 -17.12 -2.12
C GLY A 52 -9.04 -16.72 -1.26
N ASN A 53 -8.88 -16.55 0.06
CA ASN A 53 -9.93 -15.98 0.92
C ASN A 53 -9.87 -14.45 0.97
N SER A 54 -8.75 -13.85 0.61
CA SER A 54 -8.59 -12.38 0.58
C SER A 54 -9.58 -11.75 -0.40
N GLY A 55 -10.29 -10.72 0.06
CA GLY A 55 -11.42 -10.12 -0.67
C GLY A 55 -12.76 -10.82 -0.45
N GLY A 56 -12.77 -12.02 0.15
CA GLY A 56 -13.97 -12.77 0.52
C GLY A 56 -14.71 -12.13 1.70
N ALA A 57 -15.99 -12.49 1.84
CA ALA A 57 -16.84 -11.94 2.88
C ALA A 57 -16.63 -12.67 4.22
N LEU A 58 -16.43 -11.91 5.29
CA LEU A 58 -16.58 -12.38 6.65
C LEU A 58 -18.06 -12.23 7.05
N VAL A 59 -18.75 -13.35 7.34
CA VAL A 59 -20.18 -13.35 7.66
C VAL A 59 -20.42 -13.82 9.09
N ASN A 60 -21.45 -13.27 9.73
CA ASN A 60 -21.90 -13.72 11.04
C ASN A 60 -22.86 -14.93 10.93
N MET A 61 -23.33 -15.44 12.08
CA MET A 61 -24.25 -16.59 12.14
C MET A 61 -25.60 -16.33 11.49
N TYR A 62 -25.95 -15.06 11.23
CA TYR A 62 -27.19 -14.65 10.59
C TYR A 62 -27.06 -14.46 9.07
N GLY A 63 -25.87 -14.77 8.51
CA GLY A 63 -25.57 -14.57 7.09
C GLY A 63 -25.29 -13.12 6.70
N GLN A 64 -25.11 -12.22 7.67
CA GLN A 64 -24.78 -10.81 7.39
C GLN A 64 -23.29 -10.65 7.20
N VAL A 65 -22.88 -9.92 6.16
CA VAL A 65 -21.48 -9.55 5.94
C VAL A 65 -21.08 -8.52 6.99
N ILE A 66 -20.05 -8.83 7.76
CA ILE A 66 -19.50 -7.96 8.81
C ILE A 66 -18.12 -7.41 8.48
N GLY A 67 -17.44 -8.01 7.50
CA GLY A 67 -16.11 -7.56 7.06
C GLY A 67 -15.69 -8.17 5.73
N ILE A 68 -14.57 -7.66 5.22
CA ILE A 68 -13.87 -8.15 4.03
C ILE A 68 -12.52 -8.69 4.47
N ASN A 69 -12.27 -9.99 4.21
CA ASN A 69 -11.05 -10.66 4.65
C ASN A 69 -9.80 -10.15 3.93
N SER A 70 -8.67 -10.09 4.65
CA SER A 70 -7.39 -9.71 4.08
C SER A 70 -6.30 -10.67 4.54
N SER A 71 -5.76 -11.47 3.61
CA SER A 71 -4.67 -12.42 3.89
C SER A 71 -3.31 -11.73 4.06
N LYS A 72 -3.12 -10.54 3.48
CA LYS A 72 -1.83 -9.82 3.55
C LYS A 72 -1.49 -9.32 4.96
N ILE A 73 -2.49 -9.14 5.82
CA ILE A 73 -2.28 -8.57 7.16
C ILE A 73 -1.76 -9.64 8.14
N ALA A 74 -2.02 -10.92 7.87
CA ALA A 74 -1.72 -12.04 8.78
C ALA A 74 -0.68 -13.03 8.23
N GLU A 75 0.06 -12.66 7.19
CA GLU A 75 1.04 -13.56 6.56
C GLU A 75 2.10 -14.02 7.58
N GLY A 76 2.22 -15.34 7.74
CA GLY A 76 3.15 -15.97 8.68
C GLY A 76 2.61 -16.22 10.09
N TYR A 77 1.34 -15.90 10.39
CA TYR A 77 0.71 -16.17 11.69
C TYR A 77 -0.48 -17.11 11.53
N GLU A 78 -0.35 -18.34 12.01
CA GLU A 78 -1.47 -19.31 12.05
C GLU A 78 -2.50 -18.91 13.12
N GLY A 79 -3.80 -19.05 12.81
CA GLY A 79 -4.89 -18.75 13.74
C GLY A 79 -5.12 -17.26 14.02
N ILE A 80 -4.50 -16.38 13.24
CA ILE A 80 -4.74 -14.94 13.31
C ILE A 80 -5.15 -14.46 11.92
N GLY A 81 -6.44 -14.15 11.77
CA GLY A 81 -7.02 -13.53 10.58
C GLY A 81 -7.46 -12.11 10.85
N PHE A 82 -7.50 -11.29 9.81
CA PHE A 82 -8.00 -9.93 9.88
C PHE A 82 -8.99 -9.65 8.77
N ALA A 83 -10.02 -8.89 9.10
CA ALA A 83 -11.00 -8.41 8.15
C ALA A 83 -11.24 -6.91 8.32
N ILE A 84 -11.38 -6.20 7.20
CA ILE A 84 -11.78 -4.79 7.18
C ILE A 84 -13.26 -4.71 7.56
N PRO A 85 -13.67 -3.94 8.59
CA PRO A 85 -15.07 -3.83 8.97
C PRO A 85 -15.93 -3.33 7.81
N ILE A 86 -17.09 -3.95 7.60
CA ILE A 86 -17.96 -3.60 6.47
C ILE A 86 -18.45 -2.16 6.52
N ASN A 87 -18.65 -1.60 7.71
CA ASN A 87 -19.06 -0.20 7.85
C ASN A 87 -17.99 0.77 7.33
N SER A 88 -16.73 0.48 7.57
CA SER A 88 -15.60 1.27 7.04
C SER A 88 -15.43 1.07 5.54
N ALA A 89 -15.64 -0.15 5.05
CA ALA A 89 -15.55 -0.46 3.63
C ALA A 89 -16.69 0.18 2.83
N LYS A 90 -17.92 0.25 3.40
CA LYS A 90 -19.12 0.70 2.69
C LYS A 90 -18.98 2.12 2.13
N GLU A 91 -18.46 3.06 2.90
CA GLU A 91 -18.27 4.45 2.45
C GLU A 91 -17.37 4.53 1.22
N ILE A 92 -16.34 3.69 1.16
CA ILE A 92 -15.40 3.62 0.04
C ILE A 92 -16.06 2.91 -1.14
N VAL A 93 -16.73 1.79 -0.89
CA VAL A 93 -17.42 0.98 -1.92
C VAL A 93 -18.51 1.79 -2.60
N ASP A 94 -19.34 2.54 -1.85
CA ASP A 94 -20.38 3.39 -2.41
C ASP A 94 -19.78 4.46 -3.36
N LYS A 95 -18.64 5.05 -3.00
CA LYS A 95 -17.93 6.00 -3.86
C LYS A 95 -17.37 5.34 -5.12
N LEU A 96 -16.77 4.14 -4.96
CA LEU A 96 -16.25 3.37 -6.09
C LEU A 96 -17.35 2.96 -7.08
N ILE A 97 -18.51 2.53 -6.58
CA ILE A 97 -19.66 2.18 -7.43
C ILE A 97 -20.18 3.42 -8.18
N ALA A 98 -20.26 4.56 -7.50
CA ALA A 98 -20.81 5.79 -8.08
C ALA A 98 -19.85 6.45 -9.09
N ASN A 99 -18.53 6.41 -8.85
CA ASN A 99 -17.57 7.24 -9.57
C ASN A 99 -16.45 6.44 -10.26
N GLY A 100 -16.28 5.15 -9.96
CA GLY A 100 -15.13 4.36 -10.40
C GLY A 100 -13.84 4.61 -9.61
N TYR A 101 -13.82 5.61 -8.74
CA TYR A 101 -12.71 5.97 -7.86
C TYR A 101 -13.23 6.65 -6.58
N VAL A 102 -12.35 6.95 -5.62
CA VAL A 102 -12.70 7.66 -4.38
C VAL A 102 -12.45 9.16 -4.57
N PRO A 103 -13.50 9.98 -4.80
CA PRO A 103 -13.34 11.41 -5.01
C PRO A 103 -12.69 12.12 -3.82
N GLY A 104 -11.88 13.13 -4.13
CA GLY A 104 -11.23 13.96 -3.13
C GLY A 104 -9.99 13.33 -2.48
N ARG A 105 -9.55 12.14 -2.92
CA ARG A 105 -8.32 11.52 -2.43
C ARG A 105 -7.11 12.16 -3.10
N PRO A 106 -6.21 12.80 -2.33
CA PRO A 106 -5.01 13.39 -2.90
C PRO A 106 -3.94 12.32 -3.19
N LYS A 107 -3.16 12.53 -4.23
CA LYS A 107 -1.94 11.77 -4.51
C LYS A 107 -0.83 12.66 -5.02
N LEU A 108 0.41 12.22 -4.81
CA LEU A 108 1.61 12.85 -5.38
C LEU A 108 1.84 12.45 -6.85
N GLY A 109 1.29 11.30 -7.26
CA GLY A 109 1.44 10.78 -8.62
C GLY A 109 2.83 10.20 -8.91
N VAL A 110 3.49 9.63 -7.91
CA VAL A 110 4.79 8.95 -8.05
C VAL A 110 4.73 7.53 -7.50
N THR A 111 5.53 6.65 -8.09
CA THR A 111 5.85 5.36 -7.47
C THR A 111 7.20 5.49 -6.78
N TYR A 112 7.29 5.03 -5.56
CA TYR A 112 8.52 5.08 -4.76
C TYR A 112 8.70 3.80 -3.93
N TYR A 113 9.88 3.64 -3.39
CA TYR A 113 10.19 2.59 -2.41
C TYR A 113 11.10 3.15 -1.31
N ALA A 114 11.10 2.51 -0.13
CA ALA A 114 11.98 2.92 0.95
C ALA A 114 13.45 2.63 0.57
N ALA A 115 14.33 3.59 0.79
CA ALA A 115 15.77 3.43 0.51
C ALA A 115 16.37 2.21 1.24
N SER A 116 15.80 1.84 2.39
CA SER A 116 16.21 0.65 3.17
C SER A 116 15.97 -0.68 2.43
N GLN A 117 15.07 -0.73 1.44
CA GLN A 117 14.76 -1.94 0.68
C GLN A 117 15.83 -2.29 -0.36
N GLN A 118 16.70 -1.35 -0.71
CA GLN A 118 17.75 -1.56 -1.71
C GLN A 118 19.13 -1.27 -1.11
N SER A 119 20.05 -2.23 -1.19
CA SER A 119 21.36 -2.18 -0.50
C SER A 119 22.19 -0.95 -0.87
N SER A 120 22.19 -0.54 -2.16
CA SER A 120 22.90 0.64 -2.63
C SER A 120 22.39 1.93 -1.99
N TYR A 121 21.09 2.15 -1.98
CA TYR A 121 20.49 3.34 -1.38
C TYR A 121 20.58 3.34 0.15
N ARG A 122 20.45 2.17 0.79
CA ARG A 122 20.65 2.04 2.24
C ARG A 122 22.05 2.46 2.65
N MET A 123 23.07 2.05 1.90
CA MET A 123 24.46 2.46 2.14
C MET A 123 24.63 3.98 1.97
N ILE A 124 24.05 4.57 0.94
CA ILE A 124 24.08 6.01 0.69
C ILE A 124 23.43 6.77 1.85
N VAL A 125 22.24 6.38 2.28
CA VAL A 125 21.54 6.99 3.42
C VAL A 125 22.43 7.00 4.67
N GLN A 126 23.11 5.88 4.95
CA GLN A 126 24.01 5.78 6.10
C GLN A 126 25.29 6.64 5.97
N LEU A 127 25.89 6.67 4.77
CA LEU A 127 27.13 7.43 4.54
C LEU A 127 26.93 8.93 4.46
N THR A 128 25.72 9.38 4.08
CA THR A 128 25.43 10.81 3.85
C THR A 128 24.52 11.41 4.93
N ASP A 129 24.27 10.68 6.01
CA ASP A 129 23.43 11.08 7.15
C ASP A 129 22.04 11.60 6.69
N LEU A 130 21.42 10.88 5.75
CA LEU A 130 20.05 11.16 5.31
C LEU A 130 19.04 10.52 6.28
N PRO A 131 17.81 11.08 6.35
CA PRO A 131 16.76 10.55 7.23
C PRO A 131 16.48 9.05 7.00
N ALA A 132 16.16 8.32 8.06
CA ALA A 132 15.91 6.87 7.99
C ALA A 132 14.69 6.51 7.10
N GLY A 133 13.71 7.41 7.02
CA GLY A 133 12.52 7.25 6.17
C GLY A 133 12.70 7.70 4.72
N THR A 134 13.93 7.96 4.27
CA THR A 134 14.21 8.36 2.87
C THR A 134 13.55 7.42 1.87
N LEU A 135 12.84 8.01 0.90
CA LEU A 135 12.14 7.32 -0.18
C LEU A 135 12.83 7.59 -1.51
N VAL A 136 12.91 6.58 -2.37
CA VAL A 136 13.50 6.71 -3.71
C VAL A 136 12.41 6.74 -4.75
N ILE A 137 12.40 7.76 -5.60
CA ILE A 137 11.44 7.87 -6.71
C ILE A 137 11.77 6.80 -7.75
N LYS A 138 10.85 5.86 -7.96
CA LYS A 138 10.94 4.83 -9.00
C LYS A 138 10.46 5.35 -10.35
N SER A 139 9.33 6.05 -10.35
CA SER A 139 8.75 6.66 -11.55
C SER A 139 7.84 7.82 -11.17
N ILE A 140 7.67 8.75 -12.10
CA ILE A 140 6.77 9.90 -12.00
C ILE A 140 5.66 9.66 -13.02
N GLY A 141 4.41 9.65 -12.55
CA GLY A 141 3.23 9.50 -13.40
C GLY A 141 3.01 10.74 -14.27
N SER A 142 2.45 10.55 -15.46
CA SER A 142 2.16 11.66 -16.39
C SER A 142 1.15 12.66 -15.85
N ASP A 143 0.35 12.26 -14.86
CA ASP A 143 -0.63 13.10 -14.16
C ASP A 143 -0.06 13.78 -12.90
N SER A 144 1.20 13.52 -12.55
CA SER A 144 1.88 14.18 -11.44
C SER A 144 2.35 15.57 -11.81
N ASP A 145 2.17 16.54 -10.92
CA ASP A 145 2.72 17.88 -11.11
C ASP A 145 4.27 17.90 -11.09
N LEU A 146 4.89 16.85 -10.59
CA LEU A 146 6.36 16.68 -10.60
C LEU A 146 6.95 16.60 -12.02
N VAL A 147 6.16 16.26 -13.05
CA VAL A 147 6.65 16.28 -14.45
C VAL A 147 7.08 17.67 -14.91
N ASN A 148 6.59 18.74 -14.25
CA ASN A 148 6.92 20.12 -14.53
C ASN A 148 8.10 20.64 -13.70
N THR A 149 8.77 19.75 -12.97
CA THR A 149 9.91 20.09 -12.10
C THR A 149 11.19 19.38 -12.54
N ASP A 150 12.30 19.65 -11.85
CA ASP A 150 13.57 18.97 -12.10
C ASP A 150 13.66 17.56 -11.47
N ALA A 151 12.59 17.10 -10.81
CA ALA A 151 12.55 15.77 -10.18
C ALA A 151 12.66 14.65 -11.22
N LYS A 152 13.39 13.59 -10.90
CA LYS A 152 13.62 12.42 -11.78
C LYS A 152 13.54 11.12 -11.01
N ALA A 153 13.35 10.03 -11.71
CA ALA A 153 13.56 8.70 -11.15
C ALA A 153 15.01 8.57 -10.63
N GLY A 154 15.15 7.96 -9.47
CA GLY A 154 16.41 7.86 -8.74
C GLY A 154 16.68 8.99 -7.73
N ASP A 155 15.93 10.09 -7.78
CA ASP A 155 16.00 11.10 -6.72
C ASP A 155 15.43 10.55 -5.42
N MET A 156 15.98 11.00 -4.30
CA MET A 156 15.54 10.60 -2.98
C MET A 156 14.74 11.72 -2.32
N ILE A 157 13.52 11.42 -1.87
CA ILE A 157 12.72 12.34 -1.05
C ILE A 157 13.21 12.19 0.38
N ILE A 158 13.70 13.28 0.97
CA ILE A 158 14.30 13.28 2.31
C ILE A 158 13.50 14.11 3.31
N ALA A 159 12.74 15.09 2.83
CA ALA A 159 11.86 15.90 3.68
C ALA A 159 10.64 16.38 2.91
N VAL A 160 9.57 16.71 3.64
CA VAL A 160 8.34 17.33 3.12
C VAL A 160 7.99 18.53 4.01
N ASN A 161 7.75 19.69 3.41
CA ASN A 161 7.45 20.95 4.11
C ASN A 161 8.48 21.28 5.21
N GLY A 162 9.77 20.97 4.94
CA GLY A 162 10.87 21.19 5.88
C GLY A 162 10.96 20.17 7.03
N LYS A 163 10.05 19.18 7.10
CA LYS A 163 10.10 18.09 8.07
C LYS A 163 10.78 16.86 7.44
N ASN A 164 11.81 16.35 8.08
CA ASN A 164 12.50 15.12 7.64
C ASN A 164 11.55 13.93 7.64
N LEU A 165 11.80 12.97 6.75
CA LEU A 165 11.11 11.69 6.74
C LEU A 165 11.73 10.77 7.79
N ASP A 166 11.13 10.69 8.98
CA ASP A 166 11.63 9.86 10.08
C ASP A 166 11.42 8.36 9.81
N ASN A 167 10.35 8.05 9.07
CA ASN A 167 10.03 6.70 8.61
C ASN A 167 9.42 6.75 7.20
N SER A 168 9.30 5.59 6.56
CA SER A 168 8.80 5.46 5.17
C SER A 168 7.32 5.84 5.00
N ASN A 169 6.55 5.92 6.07
CA ASN A 169 5.11 6.23 6.04
C ASN A 169 4.84 7.74 6.19
N THR A 170 5.83 8.52 6.66
CA THR A 170 5.65 9.96 6.94
C THR A 170 5.14 10.74 5.73
N LEU A 171 5.61 10.44 4.51
CA LEU A 171 5.12 11.08 3.29
C LEU A 171 3.64 10.77 3.05
N LEU A 172 3.26 9.51 3.22
CA LEU A 172 1.90 9.06 2.99
C LEU A 172 0.93 9.70 3.99
N GLU A 173 1.29 9.72 5.27
CA GLU A 173 0.52 10.37 6.34
C GLU A 173 0.28 11.86 6.01
N LEU A 174 1.32 12.57 5.56
CA LEU A 174 1.19 13.98 5.17
C LEU A 174 0.29 14.18 3.95
N ILE A 175 0.35 13.28 2.96
CA ILE A 175 -0.54 13.34 1.79
C ILE A 175 -1.99 13.12 2.22
N GLU A 176 -2.25 12.17 3.14
CA GLU A 176 -3.60 11.88 3.64
C GLU A 176 -4.22 13.01 4.43
N GLU A 177 -3.41 13.74 5.20
CA GLU A 177 -3.85 14.93 5.94
C GLU A 177 -4.09 16.13 5.02
N SER A 178 -3.63 16.05 3.77
CA SER A 178 -3.75 17.11 2.77
C SER A 178 -5.03 16.97 1.92
N LYS A 179 -5.31 17.96 1.10
CA LYS A 179 -6.42 17.97 0.14
C LYS A 179 -5.90 18.01 -1.28
N VAL A 180 -6.74 17.59 -2.22
CA VAL A 180 -6.48 17.77 -3.64
C VAL A 180 -6.30 19.28 -3.92
N GLY A 181 -5.19 19.60 -4.58
CA GLY A 181 -4.81 20.96 -4.90
C GLY A 181 -3.87 21.63 -3.89
N ASP A 182 -3.65 21.03 -2.72
CA ASP A 182 -2.64 21.53 -1.79
C ASP A 182 -1.24 21.38 -2.39
N THR A 183 -0.35 22.30 -2.03
CA THR A 183 1.03 22.29 -2.51
C THR A 183 1.96 21.86 -1.40
N LEU A 184 2.75 20.82 -1.67
CA LEU A 184 3.82 20.36 -0.79
C LEU A 184 5.17 20.86 -1.33
N THR A 185 6.09 21.14 -0.42
CA THR A 185 7.51 21.36 -0.76
C THR A 185 8.27 20.08 -0.43
N LEU A 186 8.78 19.39 -1.44
CA LEU A 186 9.64 18.21 -1.27
C LEU A 186 11.08 18.65 -1.30
N THR A 187 11.86 18.24 -0.29
CA THR A 187 13.32 18.33 -0.38
C THR A 187 13.84 17.03 -0.96
N LEU A 188 14.44 17.13 -2.14
CA LEU A 188 15.02 16.01 -2.88
C LEU A 188 16.53 15.99 -2.71
N CYS A 189 17.08 14.77 -2.71
CA CYS A 189 18.54 14.54 -2.75
C CYS A 189 18.85 13.71 -3.99
N ARG A 190 19.69 14.24 -4.86
CA ARG A 190 20.20 13.58 -6.06
C ARG A 190 21.64 13.19 -5.88
N ILE A 191 22.00 12.02 -6.40
CA ILE A 191 23.39 11.53 -6.43
C ILE A 191 23.87 11.58 -7.88
N ASP A 192 25.03 12.16 -8.08
CA ASP A 192 25.71 12.15 -9.38
C ASP A 192 26.56 10.88 -9.57
N ASN A 193 27.14 10.74 -10.78
CA ASN A 193 28.01 9.60 -11.12
C ASN A 193 29.30 9.53 -10.29
N ASN A 194 29.65 10.59 -9.55
CA ASN A 194 30.80 10.67 -8.67
C ASN A 194 30.42 10.46 -7.20
N TYR A 195 29.20 9.97 -6.93
CA TYR A 195 28.63 9.78 -5.58
C TYR A 195 28.51 11.08 -4.77
N LYS A 196 28.52 12.23 -5.43
CA LYS A 196 28.28 13.50 -4.77
C LYS A 196 26.79 13.76 -4.68
N THR A 197 26.31 14.11 -3.49
CA THR A 197 24.92 14.43 -3.23
C THR A 197 24.65 15.92 -3.43
N SER A 198 23.49 16.25 -4.01
CA SER A 198 22.97 17.60 -4.10
C SER A 198 21.52 17.61 -3.58
N LYS A 199 21.21 18.61 -2.73
CA LYS A 199 19.85 18.79 -2.19
C LYS A 199 19.19 19.97 -2.86
N PHE A 200 17.92 19.84 -3.21
CA PHE A 200 17.12 20.90 -3.80
C PHE A 200 15.65 20.74 -3.45
N ASP A 201 14.91 21.83 -3.43
CA ASP A 201 13.49 21.82 -3.15
C ASP A 201 12.67 21.91 -4.43
N VAL A 202 11.58 21.15 -4.47
CA VAL A 202 10.57 21.23 -5.52
C VAL A 202 9.20 21.44 -4.89
N LYS A 203 8.42 22.34 -5.46
CA LYS A 203 7.02 22.51 -5.09
C LYS A 203 6.17 21.64 -6.00
N VAL A 204 5.26 20.89 -5.41
CA VAL A 204 4.38 19.97 -6.13
C VAL A 204 2.96 20.12 -5.62
N LYS A 205 2.03 20.24 -6.54
CA LYS A 205 0.59 20.27 -6.24
C LYS A 205 0.04 18.86 -6.23
N LEU A 206 -0.70 18.51 -5.17
CA LEU A 206 -1.36 17.22 -5.07
C LEU A 206 -2.52 17.15 -6.06
N VAL A 207 -2.57 16.06 -6.81
CA VAL A 207 -3.63 15.77 -7.78
C VAL A 207 -4.63 14.78 -7.21
N GLU A 208 -5.81 14.69 -7.81
CA GLU A 208 -6.82 13.71 -7.40
C GLU A 208 -6.46 12.31 -7.88
N ASP A 209 -6.57 11.34 -6.97
CA ASP A 209 -6.37 9.92 -7.31
C ASP A 209 -7.62 9.33 -7.95
N LYS A 210 -7.67 9.35 -9.26
CA LYS A 210 -8.76 8.75 -10.06
C LYS A 210 -8.58 7.26 -10.34
N GLY A 211 -7.59 6.63 -9.71
CA GLY A 211 -7.12 5.30 -10.07
C GLY A 211 -6.26 5.36 -11.35
N SER A 212 -5.35 4.41 -11.50
CA SER A 212 -4.70 4.20 -12.78
C SER A 212 -5.69 3.50 -13.70
N SER A 213 -6.11 4.14 -14.79
CA SER A 213 -6.63 3.44 -15.94
C SER A 213 -5.47 2.67 -16.59
N SER A 214 -5.07 1.56 -15.99
CA SER A 214 -4.33 0.55 -16.72
C SER A 214 -5.34 -0.01 -17.73
N SER A 215 -5.29 0.49 -18.96
CA SER A 215 -5.82 -0.23 -20.11
C SER A 215 -5.28 -1.66 -19.98
N ASN A 216 -6.16 -2.61 -19.74
CA ASN A 216 -5.88 -4.03 -19.88
C ASN A 216 -5.56 -4.27 -21.38
N GLU A 217 -4.32 -4.02 -21.78
CA GLU A 217 -3.71 -4.81 -22.83
C GLU A 217 -3.34 -6.13 -22.17
N ALA A 218 -4.30 -7.05 -22.22
CA ALA A 218 -4.03 -8.46 -22.07
C ALA A 218 -3.10 -8.86 -23.21
N THR A 219 -1.82 -8.63 -23.02
CA THR A 219 -0.80 -9.29 -23.83
C THR A 219 -0.73 -10.69 -23.23
N GLU A 220 -1.38 -11.64 -23.93
CA GLU A 220 -1.02 -13.05 -23.83
C GLU A 220 0.47 -13.16 -24.15
N SER A 221 1.29 -13.21 -23.14
CA SER A 221 2.67 -13.65 -23.25
C SER A 221 2.82 -14.93 -22.46
N SER A 222 2.94 -15.97 -23.27
CA SER A 222 3.37 -17.32 -22.93
C SER A 222 4.38 -17.36 -21.80
N THR A 223 4.01 -18.16 -20.82
CA THR A 223 4.75 -18.78 -19.75
C THR A 223 6.21 -19.06 -20.08
N THR A 224 7.12 -18.36 -19.43
CA THR A 224 8.40 -18.95 -19.01
C THR A 224 8.63 -18.52 -17.56
N ASN A 225 8.28 -19.42 -16.66
CA ASN A 225 8.67 -19.37 -15.26
C ASN A 225 10.20 -19.42 -15.17
N THR A 226 10.83 -18.27 -15.06
CA THR A 226 12.20 -18.20 -14.60
C THR A 226 12.14 -17.92 -13.09
N TYR A 227 12.21 -18.99 -12.30
CA TYR A 227 12.49 -18.89 -10.88
C TYR A 227 13.84 -18.20 -10.73
N PHE A 228 13.84 -16.97 -10.23
CA PHE A 228 15.06 -16.34 -9.76
C PHE A 228 15.47 -17.07 -8.47
N ASN A 229 16.45 -17.96 -8.58
CA ASN A 229 17.08 -18.61 -7.45
C ASN A 229 18.23 -17.72 -6.97
N PRO A 230 18.12 -17.04 -5.80
CA PRO A 230 19.21 -16.20 -5.30
C PRO A 230 20.39 -16.98 -4.69
N PHE A 231 20.29 -18.30 -4.61
CA PHE A 231 21.36 -19.18 -4.15
C PHE A 231 21.56 -20.29 -5.16
N GLY A 232 22.46 -20.05 -6.13
CA GLY A 232 22.90 -21.06 -7.06
C GLY A 232 23.62 -22.20 -6.33
N PHE A 233 22.90 -23.31 -6.10
CA PHE A 233 23.41 -24.67 -5.97
C PHE A 233 22.45 -25.59 -6.69
#